data_50e5f5b6f526e128b43feaebaa51d740
#
_entry.id   50e5f5b6f526e128b43feaebaa51d740
#
_cell.length_a   1.000
_cell.length_b   1.000
_cell.length_c   1.000
_cell.angle_alpha   90.00
_cell.angle_beta   90.00
_cell.angle_gamma   90.00
#
_symmetry.space_group_name_H-M   'P 1'
#
loop_
_entity.id
_entity.type
_entity.pdbx_description
1 polymer ?
#
loop_
_entity_poly.entity_id
_entity_poly.type
_entity_poly.pdbx_seq_one_letter_code
_entity_poly.pdbx_strand_id
1 'polypeptide(L)' 'MMEEKDLIRIRWHVDRTQEPAMFMLVCQHPDYPDLQVSVSSAEVTERVAKAKLMQEMFELGEKKGIEPKRLRFKINGIEE' A
#
# COMPACT_ATOMS: atom_id res chain seq x y z
N MET A 1 -8.44 17.81 -13.77
CA MET A 1 -8.44 16.35 -13.89
C MET A 1 -7.01 15.84 -13.75
N MET A 2 -6.81 14.80 -12.95
CA MET A 2 -5.50 14.22 -12.73
C MET A 2 -5.13 13.27 -13.88
N GLU A 3 -3.95 13.43 -14.44
CA GLU A 3 -3.48 12.54 -15.49
C GLU A 3 -3.00 11.23 -14.89
N GLU A 4 -3.02 10.15 -15.67
CA GLU A 4 -2.62 8.83 -15.20
C GLU A 4 -1.18 8.81 -14.65
N LYS A 5 -0.28 9.59 -15.26
CA LYS A 5 1.11 9.68 -14.80
C LYS A 5 1.24 10.28 -13.40
N ASP A 6 0.21 10.99 -12.92
CA ASP A 6 0.20 11.59 -11.59
C ASP A 6 -0.33 10.63 -10.53
N LEU A 7 -0.88 9.50 -10.97
CA LEU A 7 -1.41 8.49 -10.06
C LEU A 7 -0.31 7.57 -9.57
N ILE A 8 -0.34 7.28 -8.28
CA ILE A 8 0.63 6.40 -7.64
C ILE A 8 -0.10 5.11 -7.30
N ARG A 9 0.22 4.03 -8.00
CA ARG A 9 -0.45 2.76 -7.83
C ARG A 9 0.18 1.98 -6.69
N ILE A 10 -0.67 1.54 -5.77
CA ILE A 10 -0.28 0.77 -4.59
C ILE A 10 -0.91 -0.61 -4.71
N ARG A 11 -0.08 -1.63 -4.57
CA ARG A 11 -0.52 -3.02 -4.74
C ARG A 11 -0.49 -3.77 -3.43
N TRP A 12 -1.54 -4.55 -3.17
CA TRP A 12 -1.59 -5.50 -2.06
C TRP A 12 -0.73 -6.72 -2.42
N HIS A 13 0.09 -7.13 -1.47
CA HIS A 13 0.94 -8.30 -1.64
C HIS A 13 1.03 -9.07 -0.32
N VAL A 14 1.01 -10.39 -0.42
CA VAL A 14 1.24 -11.25 0.74
C VAL A 14 2.57 -11.98 0.50
N ASP A 15 3.55 -11.69 1.33
CA ASP A 15 4.86 -12.32 1.23
C ASP A 15 4.84 -13.62 2.03
N ARG A 16 4.80 -14.74 1.31
CA ARG A 16 4.74 -16.08 1.92
C ARG A 16 6.12 -16.72 2.05
N THR A 17 7.17 -16.00 1.68
CA THR A 17 8.55 -16.47 1.88
C THR A 17 8.97 -16.31 3.34
N GLN A 18 8.25 -15.49 4.08
CA GLN A 18 8.46 -15.30 5.51
C GLN A 18 7.44 -16.12 6.29
N GLU A 19 7.80 -16.50 7.51
CA GLU A 19 6.91 -17.24 8.37
C GLU A 19 6.94 -16.61 9.77
N PRO A 20 5.80 -16.07 10.24
CA PRO A 20 4.52 -15.97 9.52
C PRO A 20 4.59 -15.05 8.30
N ALA A 21 3.64 -15.23 7.37
CA ALA A 21 3.56 -14.42 6.17
C ALA A 21 3.37 -12.93 6.52
N MET A 22 3.81 -12.05 5.63
CA MET A 22 3.68 -10.60 5.81
C MET A 22 2.64 -10.05 4.85
N PHE A 23 1.73 -9.24 5.37
CA PHE A 23 0.81 -8.46 4.55
C PHE A 23 1.48 -7.14 4.20
N MET A 24 1.40 -6.73 2.93
CA MET A 24 2.12 -5.56 2.46
C MET A 24 1.30 -4.73 1.48
N LEU A 25 1.54 -3.42 1.51
CA LEU A 25 1.16 -2.52 0.43
C LEU A 25 2.45 -1.97 -0.13
N VAL A 26 2.66 -2.17 -1.43
CA VAL A 26 3.89 -1.75 -2.10
C VAL A 26 3.56 -0.80 -3.24
N CYS A 27 4.38 0.24 -3.37
CA CYS A 27 4.25 1.22 -4.42
C CYS A 27 4.91 0.72 -5.70
N GLN A 28 4.21 0.91 -6.83
CA GLN A 28 4.72 0.52 -8.14
C GLN A 28 5.28 1.72 -8.92
N HIS A 29 5.29 2.90 -8.30
CA HIS A 29 5.81 4.10 -8.97
C HIS A 29 7.32 4.18 -8.82
N PRO A 30 8.06 4.38 -9.93
CA PRO A 30 9.53 4.37 -9.88
C PRO A 30 10.14 5.50 -9.05
N ASP A 31 9.43 6.60 -8.87
CA ASP A 31 9.92 7.74 -8.10
C ASP A 31 9.78 7.54 -6.59
N TYR A 32 9.06 6.51 -6.15
CA TYR A 32 8.79 6.27 -4.75
C TYR A 32 9.07 4.81 -4.35
N PRO A 33 10.32 4.35 -4.52
CA PRO A 33 10.65 2.96 -4.23
C PRO A 33 10.53 2.59 -2.75
N ASP A 34 10.59 3.58 -1.86
CA ASP A 34 10.52 3.37 -0.41
C ASP A 34 9.09 3.42 0.14
N LEU A 35 8.12 3.73 -0.71
CA LEU A 35 6.73 3.87 -0.27
C LEU A 35 6.09 2.50 -0.14
N GLN A 36 6.30 1.88 1.02
CA GLN A 36 5.71 0.57 1.32
C GLN A 36 5.48 0.44 2.81
N VAL A 37 4.47 -0.35 3.17
CA VAL A 37 4.12 -0.64 4.56
C VAL A 37 3.81 -2.13 4.68
N SER A 38 4.02 -2.69 5.87
CA SER A 38 3.81 -4.11 6.10
C SER A 38 3.41 -4.39 7.54
N VAL A 39 2.78 -5.55 7.74
CA VAL A 39 2.43 -6.05 9.08
C VAL A 39 2.41 -7.57 9.04
N SER A 40 2.80 -8.20 10.14
CA SER A 40 2.83 -9.66 10.25
C SER A 40 1.41 -10.24 10.30
N SER A 41 1.21 -11.36 9.60
CA SER A 41 -0.06 -12.10 9.65
C SER A 41 -0.30 -12.71 11.03
N ALA A 42 0.72 -12.79 11.88
CA ALA A 42 0.58 -13.26 13.25
C ALA A 42 -0.07 -12.20 14.16
N GLU A 43 -0.01 -10.92 13.78
CA GLU A 43 -0.49 -9.83 14.61
C GLU A 43 -1.93 -9.42 14.29
N VAL A 44 -2.33 -9.52 13.02
CA VAL A 44 -3.66 -9.08 12.59
C VAL A 44 -4.19 -10.01 11.51
N THR A 45 -5.53 -10.01 11.36
CA THR A 45 -6.17 -10.73 10.26
C THR A 45 -5.95 -9.96 8.95
N GLU A 46 -6.16 -10.62 7.83
CA GLU A 46 -6.04 -9.98 6.51
C GLU A 46 -6.95 -8.76 6.39
N ARG A 47 -8.19 -8.90 6.87
CA ARG A 47 -9.17 -7.80 6.82
C ARG A 47 -8.69 -6.57 7.59
N VAL A 48 -8.17 -6.78 8.79
CA VAL A 48 -7.66 -5.70 9.63
C VAL A 48 -6.39 -5.11 9.02
N ALA A 49 -5.55 -5.98 8.46
CA ALA A 49 -4.31 -5.54 7.82
C ALA A 49 -4.57 -4.58 6.66
N LYS A 50 -5.59 -4.86 5.83
CA LYS A 50 -5.92 -3.98 4.70
C LYS A 50 -6.26 -2.57 5.16
N ALA A 51 -7.13 -2.44 6.18
CA ALA A 51 -7.50 -1.13 6.71
C ALA A 51 -6.31 -0.43 7.36
N LYS A 52 -5.56 -1.16 8.18
CA LYS A 52 -4.40 -0.61 8.89
C LYS A 52 -3.32 -0.13 7.91
N LEU A 53 -2.98 -0.94 6.93
CA LEU A 53 -1.91 -0.61 5.99
C LEU A 53 -2.32 0.53 5.05
N MET A 54 -3.59 0.62 4.68
CA MET A 54 -4.06 1.75 3.87
C MET A 54 -3.90 3.06 4.63
N GLN A 55 -4.26 3.07 5.92
CA GLN A 55 -4.08 4.25 6.75
C GLN A 55 -2.61 4.62 6.88
N GLU A 56 -1.75 3.62 7.13
CA GLU A 56 -0.31 3.86 7.24
C GLU A 56 0.28 4.38 5.93
N MET A 57 -0.23 3.89 4.79
CA MET A 57 0.23 4.36 3.48
C MET A 57 -0.12 5.83 3.26
N PHE A 58 -1.34 6.26 3.66
CA PHE A 58 -1.72 7.66 3.57
C PHE A 58 -0.82 8.54 4.45
N GLU A 59 -0.53 8.08 5.66
CA GLU A 59 0.34 8.83 6.58
C GLU A 59 1.76 8.94 6.03
N LEU A 60 2.29 7.84 5.49
CA LEU A 60 3.62 7.83 4.90
C LEU A 60 3.68 8.72 3.66
N GLY A 61 2.64 8.68 2.83
CA GLY A 61 2.54 9.55 1.66
C GLY A 61 2.52 11.02 2.05
N GLU A 62 1.78 11.36 3.12
CA GLU A 62 1.72 12.73 3.61
C GLU A 62 3.10 13.25 4.02
N LYS A 63 3.88 12.40 4.70
CA LYS A 63 5.25 12.74 5.09
C LYS A 63 6.15 13.01 3.89
N LYS A 64 5.85 12.40 2.76
CA LYS A 64 6.60 12.58 1.51
C LYS A 64 6.03 13.69 0.63
N GLY A 65 4.98 14.37 1.11
CA GLY A 65 4.34 15.45 0.34
C GLY A 65 3.41 14.96 -0.75
N ILE A 66 2.93 13.73 -0.65
CA ILE A 66 2.02 13.14 -1.64
C ILE A 66 0.58 13.36 -1.22
N GLU A 67 -0.21 13.98 -2.10
CA GLU A 67 -1.64 14.18 -1.84
C GLU A 67 -2.37 12.84 -1.87
N PRO A 68 -3.28 12.58 -0.90
CA PRO A 68 -4.02 11.32 -0.84
C PRO A 68 -4.76 10.96 -2.13
N LYS A 69 -5.28 11.97 -2.84
CA LYS A 69 -6.02 11.75 -4.09
C LYS A 69 -5.17 11.13 -5.20
N ARG A 70 -3.84 11.16 -5.07
CA ARG A 70 -2.93 10.56 -6.04
C ARG A 70 -2.75 9.06 -5.82
N LEU A 71 -3.09 8.55 -4.63
CA LEU A 71 -2.90 7.15 -4.30
C LEU A 71 -4.05 6.29 -4.85
N ARG A 72 -3.70 5.20 -5.52
CA ARG A 72 -4.67 4.25 -6.07
C ARG A 72 -4.32 2.85 -5.58
N PHE A 73 -5.23 2.27 -4.81
CA PHE A 73 -5.01 0.97 -4.19
C PHE A 73 -5.61 -0.15 -5.04
N LYS A 74 -4.81 -1.17 -5.30
CA LYS A 74 -5.28 -2.38 -5.95
C LYS A 74 -5.22 -3.51 -4.93
N ILE A 75 -6.37 -3.86 -4.40
CA ILE A 75 -6.50 -4.88 -3.37
C ILE A 75 -7.43 -5.96 -3.92
N ASN A 76 -6.95 -7.22 -3.92
CA ASN A 76 -7.71 -8.37 -4.44
C ASN A 76 -8.17 -8.18 -5.89
N GLY A 77 -7.35 -7.49 -6.71
CA GLY A 77 -7.67 -7.27 -8.11
C GLY A 77 -8.62 -6.11 -8.37
N ILE A 78 -9.07 -5.43 -7.34
CA ILE A 78 -9.96 -4.26 -7.46
C ILE A 78 -9.11 -3.00 -7.25
N GLU A 79 -9.22 -2.08 -8.21
CA GLU A 79 -8.52 -0.80 -8.12
C GLU A 79 -9.48 0.27 -7.59
N GLU A 80 -9.08 0.94 -6.53
CA GLU A 80 -9.85 2.02 -5.92
C GLU A 80 -9.17 3.37 -6.09
#